data_49b049ee3ac40b7c5a0337a311506ec4
#
_entry.id   49b049ee3ac40b7c5a0337a311506ec4
#
_cell.length_a   1.000
_cell.length_b   1.000
_cell.length_c   1.000
_cell.angle_alpha   90.00
_cell.angle_beta   90.00
_cell.angle_gamma   90.00
#
_symmetry.space_group_name_H-M   'P 1'
#
loop_
_entity.id
_entity.type
_entity.pdbx_description
1 polymer ?
#
loop_
_entity_poly.entity_id
_entity_poly.type
_entity_poly.pdbx_seq_one_letter_code
_entity_poly.pdbx_strand_id
1 'polypeptide(L)'
;KFLDDYLDELKAIKGKGYISFITCNHDTPRMTKMFSPLEAKLAYSFVFLMPGVPFLYYGDEIGMKFMEGLQSKEGGFSRTGTRTPMQWDDSANHGFSTASADKLYLPVDTSADAPTVSAQEKDEDSILNTIRKVIKLRHENEDLQSDGDFEVVYAESGKYPFIFKRGKFVIAVNPTDKEQKAPCKFDGEQVFAIGKRS
;
A
#
# COMPACT_ATOMS: atom_id res chain seq x y z
N LYS A 1 21.42 0.69 -2.39
CA LYS A 1 21.37 1.30 -1.04
C LYS A 1 20.20 0.74 -0.21
N PHE A 2 18.93 0.83 -0.67
CA PHE A 2 17.80 0.30 0.11
C PHE A 2 17.97 -1.19 0.48
N LEU A 3 18.34 -2.04 -0.49
CA LEU A 3 18.51 -3.47 -0.24
C LEU A 3 19.66 -3.79 0.70
N ASP A 4 20.77 -3.08 0.60
CA ASP A 4 21.93 -3.31 1.45
C ASP A 4 21.56 -3.00 2.90
N ASP A 5 21.02 -1.80 3.13
CA ASP A 5 20.55 -1.37 4.46
C ASP A 5 19.47 -2.34 5.01
N TYR A 6 18.50 -2.74 4.17
CA TYR A 6 17.42 -3.64 4.56
C TYR A 6 17.91 -5.04 4.93
N LEU A 7 18.82 -5.62 4.14
CA LEU A 7 19.34 -6.96 4.37
C LEU A 7 20.17 -7.03 5.66
N ASP A 8 20.95 -6.00 5.95
CA ASP A 8 21.72 -5.91 7.18
C ASP A 8 20.80 -5.81 8.41
N GLU A 9 19.77 -4.97 8.35
CA GLU A 9 18.78 -4.85 9.43
C GLU A 9 17.99 -6.15 9.61
N LEU A 10 17.51 -6.76 8.52
CA LEU A 10 16.77 -8.02 8.58
C LEU A 10 17.59 -9.12 9.26
N LYS A 11 18.89 -9.21 8.93
CA LYS A 11 19.81 -10.16 9.53
C LYS A 11 20.04 -9.85 11.03
N ALA A 12 20.20 -8.59 11.38
CA ALA A 12 20.48 -8.18 12.76
C ALA A 12 19.31 -8.45 13.72
N ILE A 13 18.06 -8.36 13.22
CA ILE A 13 16.85 -8.54 14.05
C ILE A 13 16.27 -9.96 13.98
N LYS A 14 16.78 -10.83 13.10
CA LYS A 14 16.24 -12.20 12.94
C LYS A 14 16.13 -12.93 14.27
N GLY A 15 14.92 -13.37 14.62
CA GLY A 15 14.62 -14.04 15.90
C GLY A 15 14.51 -13.10 17.12
N LYS A 16 14.63 -11.78 16.95
CA LYS A 16 14.53 -10.79 18.04
C LYS A 16 13.38 -9.80 17.84
N GLY A 17 12.91 -9.63 16.61
CA GLY A 17 11.85 -8.68 16.27
C GLY A 17 11.58 -8.65 14.78
N TYR A 18 10.84 -7.61 14.35
CA TYR A 18 10.42 -7.43 12.95
C TYR A 18 10.68 -6.01 12.48
N ILE A 19 11.02 -5.86 11.19
CA ILE A 19 11.02 -4.55 10.52
C ILE A 19 9.57 -4.13 10.31
N SER A 20 9.25 -2.89 10.62
CA SER A 20 7.94 -2.29 10.33
C SER A 20 7.99 -1.50 9.03
N PHE A 21 7.03 -1.75 8.14
CA PHE A 21 6.82 -0.96 6.94
C PHE A 21 5.61 -0.05 7.11
N ILE A 22 5.84 1.25 7.01
CA ILE A 22 4.82 2.28 7.19
C ILE A 22 4.78 3.10 5.90
N THR A 23 3.64 3.10 5.19
CA THR A 23 3.46 3.85 3.96
C THR A 23 3.11 5.31 4.20
N CYS A 24 2.24 5.56 5.17
CA CYS A 24 1.97 6.88 5.72
C CYS A 24 1.38 6.76 7.15
N ASN A 25 1.16 7.91 7.79
CA ASN A 25 0.53 8.00 9.11
C ASN A 25 -0.16 9.37 9.27
N HIS A 26 -0.65 9.65 10.47
CA HIS A 26 -1.32 10.91 10.79
C HIS A 26 -0.43 12.17 10.70
N ASP A 27 0.87 12.02 10.56
CA ASP A 27 1.85 13.11 10.47
C ASP A 27 2.48 13.28 9.08
N THR A 28 2.25 12.33 8.17
CA THR A 28 2.80 12.33 6.82
C THR A 28 1.69 12.39 5.77
N PRO A 29 1.94 12.94 4.58
CA PRO A 29 0.98 12.89 3.48
C PRO A 29 0.60 11.46 3.11
N ARG A 30 -0.63 11.28 2.63
CA ARG A 30 -1.10 10.01 2.07
C ARG A 30 -0.33 9.65 0.79
N MET A 31 -0.17 8.37 0.51
CA MET A 31 0.54 7.90 -0.70
C MET A 31 -0.06 8.43 -1.98
N THR A 32 -1.37 8.56 -2.05
CA THR A 32 -2.11 9.11 -3.20
C THR A 32 -1.80 10.58 -3.52
N LYS A 33 -1.10 11.29 -2.64
CA LYS A 33 -0.54 12.60 -2.96
C LYS A 33 0.60 12.53 -3.99
N MET A 34 1.34 11.44 -4.01
CA MET A 34 2.53 11.25 -4.86
C MET A 34 2.36 10.18 -5.93
N PHE A 35 1.46 9.23 -5.70
CA PHE A 35 1.28 8.05 -6.53
C PHE A 35 -0.14 7.99 -7.10
N SER A 36 -0.23 7.57 -8.36
CA SER A 36 -1.49 7.17 -8.96
C SER A 36 -2.09 5.96 -8.26
N PRO A 37 -3.39 5.66 -8.45
CA PRO A 37 -4.00 4.46 -7.87
C PRO A 37 -3.29 3.15 -8.24
N LEU A 38 -2.75 3.04 -9.46
CA LEU A 38 -1.99 1.86 -9.89
C LEU A 38 -0.66 1.74 -9.15
N GLU A 39 0.08 2.83 -9.04
CA GLU A 39 1.35 2.88 -8.29
C GLU A 39 1.14 2.62 -6.80
N ALA A 40 0.05 3.14 -6.22
CA ALA A 40 -0.33 2.85 -4.84
C ALA A 40 -0.61 1.35 -4.62
N LYS A 41 -1.38 0.71 -5.52
CA LYS A 41 -1.60 -0.75 -5.48
C LYS A 41 -0.28 -1.52 -5.52
N LEU A 42 0.65 -1.12 -6.39
CA LEU A 42 1.97 -1.75 -6.49
C LEU A 42 2.76 -1.59 -5.19
N ALA A 43 2.82 -0.38 -4.64
CA ALA A 43 3.56 -0.09 -3.42
C ALA A 43 3.00 -0.83 -2.21
N TYR A 44 1.66 -0.86 -2.01
CA TYR A 44 1.04 -1.65 -0.95
C TYR A 44 1.32 -3.14 -1.11
N SER A 45 1.19 -3.66 -2.33
CA SER A 45 1.46 -5.08 -2.56
C SER A 45 2.91 -5.43 -2.30
N PHE A 46 3.86 -4.58 -2.69
CA PHE A 46 5.27 -4.75 -2.35
C PHE A 46 5.47 -4.81 -0.83
N VAL A 47 4.95 -3.83 -0.10
CA VAL A 47 5.08 -3.77 1.36
C VAL A 47 4.47 -5.00 2.04
N PHE A 48 3.29 -5.46 1.60
CA PHE A 48 2.64 -6.65 2.16
C PHE A 48 3.36 -7.96 1.81
N LEU A 49 4.15 -8.00 0.73
CA LEU A 49 4.91 -9.18 0.34
C LEU A 49 6.34 -9.22 0.90
N MET A 50 6.81 -8.13 1.53
CA MET A 50 8.08 -8.11 2.24
C MET A 50 8.00 -8.82 3.61
N PRO A 51 9.11 -9.40 4.13
CA PRO A 51 9.17 -9.83 5.53
C PRO A 51 8.98 -8.65 6.48
N GLY A 52 8.47 -8.92 7.66
CA GLY A 52 8.21 -7.89 8.67
C GLY A 52 6.73 -7.55 8.83
N VAL A 53 6.42 -6.43 9.46
CA VAL A 53 5.05 -6.02 9.82
C VAL A 53 4.64 -4.80 9.01
N PRO A 54 3.75 -4.94 8.01
CA PRO A 54 3.20 -3.80 7.30
C PRO A 54 2.16 -3.07 8.16
N PHE A 55 2.22 -1.74 8.17
CA PHE A 55 1.23 -0.86 8.77
C PHE A 55 0.45 -0.16 7.66
N LEU A 56 -0.86 -0.27 7.74
CA LEU A 56 -1.80 0.42 6.85
C LEU A 56 -2.52 1.51 7.66
N TYR A 57 -2.39 2.75 7.23
CA TYR A 57 -3.11 3.85 7.84
C TYR A 57 -4.55 3.90 7.29
N TYR A 58 -5.55 4.18 8.14
CA TYR A 58 -6.94 4.19 7.70
C TYR A 58 -7.17 5.06 6.47
N GLY A 59 -7.99 4.58 5.55
CA GLY A 59 -8.29 5.25 4.29
C GLY A 59 -7.25 5.04 3.19
N ASP A 60 -6.06 4.53 3.51
CA ASP A 60 -5.08 4.14 2.49
C ASP A 60 -5.59 2.95 1.67
N GLU A 61 -6.33 2.05 2.32
CA GLU A 61 -6.95 0.88 1.68
C GLU A 61 -7.96 1.23 0.58
N ILE A 62 -8.48 2.43 0.60
CA ILE A 62 -9.36 2.96 -0.48
C ILE A 62 -8.71 4.09 -1.26
N GLY A 63 -7.45 4.41 -0.98
CA GLY A 63 -6.74 5.50 -1.64
C GLY A 63 -7.31 6.88 -1.35
N MET A 64 -7.73 7.16 -0.11
CA MET A 64 -8.18 8.50 0.28
C MET A 64 -7.14 9.55 -0.08
N LYS A 65 -7.62 10.69 -0.55
CA LYS A 65 -6.78 11.82 -0.94
C LYS A 65 -6.28 12.60 0.26
N PHE A 66 -5.10 13.19 0.13
CA PHE A 66 -4.65 14.23 1.07
C PHE A 66 -5.38 15.53 0.72
N MET A 67 -6.10 16.11 1.67
CA MET A 67 -6.82 17.36 1.47
C MET A 67 -5.91 18.57 1.76
N GLU A 68 -5.54 19.27 0.70
CA GLU A 68 -4.69 20.47 0.80
C GLU A 68 -5.41 21.66 1.45
N GLY A 69 -4.66 22.55 2.05
CA GLY A 69 -5.15 23.84 2.55
C GLY A 69 -6.00 23.80 3.81
N LEU A 70 -6.18 22.65 4.45
CA LEU A 70 -6.91 22.56 5.71
C LEU A 70 -6.09 23.19 6.82
N GLN A 71 -6.75 24.09 7.57
CA GLN A 71 -6.16 24.71 8.75
C GLN A 71 -5.98 23.67 9.86
N SER A 72 -4.80 23.67 10.47
CA SER A 72 -4.55 22.86 11.66
C SER A 72 -5.35 23.40 12.84
N LYS A 73 -6.11 22.55 13.49
CA LYS A 73 -6.79 22.86 14.75
C LYS A 73 -5.94 22.60 15.99
N GLU A 74 -4.80 21.90 15.78
CA GLU A 74 -3.91 21.46 16.86
C GLU A 74 -2.53 22.12 16.81
N GLY A 75 -2.39 23.21 16.06
CA GLY A 75 -1.12 23.95 15.87
C GLY A 75 -0.29 23.53 14.64
N GLY A 76 0.06 24.48 13.89
CA GLY A 76 1.16 24.80 12.98
C GLY A 76 1.59 23.87 11.88
N PHE A 77 1.09 22.65 11.69
CA PHE A 77 1.64 21.74 10.71
C PHE A 77 0.66 21.39 9.58
N SER A 78 1.18 21.28 8.34
CA SER A 78 0.41 20.95 7.13
C SER A 78 -0.05 19.47 7.05
N ARG A 79 -0.23 18.80 8.18
CA ARG A 79 -0.59 17.38 8.28
C ARG A 79 -2.10 17.12 8.39
N THR A 80 -2.90 18.13 8.57
CA THR A 80 -4.35 18.01 8.81
C THR A 80 -5.08 17.28 7.70
N GLY A 81 -4.65 17.46 6.45
CA GLY A 81 -5.25 16.81 5.28
C GLY A 81 -5.14 15.28 5.25
N THR A 82 -4.31 14.68 6.10
CA THR A 82 -4.22 13.22 6.27
C THR A 82 -5.28 12.67 7.23
N ARG A 83 -5.84 13.51 8.08
CA ARG A 83 -6.68 13.15 9.24
C ARG A 83 -8.17 13.30 8.99
N THR A 84 -8.58 13.47 7.72
CA THR A 84 -9.97 13.66 7.31
C THR A 84 -10.80 12.40 7.60
N PRO A 85 -12.14 12.56 7.79
CA PRO A 85 -13.03 11.44 8.09
C PRO A 85 -12.94 10.31 7.05
N MET A 86 -13.07 9.06 7.51
CA MET A 86 -13.16 7.89 6.64
C MET A 86 -14.39 7.99 5.72
N GLN A 87 -14.25 7.50 4.50
CA GLN A 87 -15.25 7.58 3.45
C GLN A 87 -15.86 6.18 3.20
N TRP A 88 -17.03 5.93 3.79
CA TRP A 88 -17.67 4.62 3.74
C TRP A 88 -18.55 4.42 2.53
N ASP A 89 -19.43 5.40 2.21
CA ASP A 89 -20.43 5.33 1.15
C ASP A 89 -20.80 6.71 0.60
N ASP A 90 -21.80 6.76 -0.27
CA ASP A 90 -22.27 7.99 -0.92
C ASP A 90 -23.33 8.77 -0.11
N SER A 91 -23.60 8.37 1.12
CA SER A 91 -24.52 9.09 2.00
C SER A 91 -23.89 10.36 2.58
N ALA A 92 -24.69 11.13 3.36
CA ALA A 92 -24.21 12.36 3.97
C ALA A 92 -22.90 12.12 4.76
N ASN A 93 -21.94 13.03 4.61
CA ASN A 93 -20.59 12.92 5.17
C ASN A 93 -19.89 11.60 4.84
N HIS A 94 -20.17 11.02 3.69
CA HIS A 94 -19.67 9.70 3.27
C HIS A 94 -19.93 8.59 4.29
N GLY A 95 -21.06 8.60 4.96
CA GLY A 95 -21.41 7.61 5.98
C GLY A 95 -20.60 7.70 7.30
N PHE A 96 -19.73 8.69 7.41
CA PHE A 96 -18.90 8.86 8.61
C PHE A 96 -19.71 9.33 9.83
N SER A 97 -20.66 10.25 9.62
CA SER A 97 -21.44 10.83 10.70
C SER A 97 -22.81 11.33 10.21
N THR A 98 -23.82 11.24 11.07
CA THR A 98 -25.16 11.81 10.85
C THR A 98 -25.25 13.28 11.26
N ALA A 99 -24.19 13.86 11.83
CA ALA A 99 -24.14 15.29 12.16
C ALA A 99 -24.17 16.14 10.89
N SER A 100 -24.58 17.42 11.02
CA SER A 100 -24.42 18.37 9.92
C SER A 100 -22.94 18.60 9.60
N ALA A 101 -22.61 18.83 8.33
CA ALA A 101 -21.22 18.92 7.86
C ALA A 101 -20.40 20.01 8.60
N ASP A 102 -21.03 21.10 9.02
CA ASP A 102 -20.41 22.19 9.79
C ASP A 102 -20.02 21.78 11.23
N LYS A 103 -20.52 20.65 11.72
CA LYS A 103 -20.19 20.09 13.04
C LYS A 103 -19.06 19.05 13.00
N LEU A 104 -18.61 18.66 11.83
CA LEU A 104 -17.46 17.76 11.73
C LEU A 104 -16.19 18.46 12.19
N TYR A 105 -15.33 17.72 12.90
CA TYR A 105 -14.02 18.23 13.33
C TYR A 105 -13.15 18.63 12.12
N LEU A 106 -13.13 17.80 11.10
CA LEU A 106 -12.52 18.06 9.80
C LEU A 106 -13.54 17.75 8.69
N PRO A 107 -13.49 18.45 7.54
CA PRO A 107 -14.40 18.20 6.45
C PRO A 107 -14.12 16.84 5.77
N VAL A 108 -15.12 16.30 5.12
CA VAL A 108 -14.98 15.18 4.18
C VAL A 108 -14.52 15.70 2.82
N ASP A 109 -13.94 14.80 1.99
CA ASP A 109 -13.66 15.11 0.59
C ASP A 109 -14.98 15.19 -0.20
N THR A 110 -15.28 16.34 -0.78
CA THR A 110 -16.50 16.58 -1.56
C THR A 110 -16.26 16.50 -3.07
N SER A 111 -15.08 16.06 -3.49
CA SER A 111 -14.78 15.89 -4.92
C SER A 111 -15.62 14.77 -5.53
N ALA A 112 -15.99 14.94 -6.81
CA ALA A 112 -16.82 13.95 -7.51
C ALA A 112 -16.17 12.57 -7.65
N ASP A 113 -14.87 12.48 -7.48
CA ASP A 113 -14.07 11.27 -7.53
C ASP A 113 -13.51 10.87 -6.14
N ALA A 114 -14.16 11.32 -5.06
CA ALA A 114 -13.83 10.91 -3.71
C ALA A 114 -14.00 9.39 -3.58
N PRO A 115 -12.95 8.65 -3.17
CA PRO A 115 -13.05 7.19 -3.04
C PRO A 115 -13.91 6.80 -1.85
N THR A 116 -14.77 5.80 -2.00
CA THR A 116 -15.55 5.23 -0.91
C THR A 116 -15.37 3.71 -0.82
N VAL A 117 -15.54 3.17 0.38
CA VAL A 117 -15.50 1.71 0.60
C VAL A 117 -16.56 1.03 -0.27
N SER A 118 -17.80 1.54 -0.26
CA SER A 118 -18.93 0.92 -0.98
C SER A 118 -18.74 0.90 -2.50
N ALA A 119 -18.08 1.89 -3.08
CA ALA A 119 -17.75 1.92 -4.50
C ALA A 119 -16.66 0.90 -4.83
N GLN A 120 -15.60 0.86 -4.01
CA GLN A 120 -14.46 -0.02 -4.25
C GLN A 120 -14.74 -1.50 -3.96
N GLU A 121 -15.68 -1.82 -3.09
CA GLU A 121 -16.12 -3.21 -2.90
C GLU A 121 -16.71 -3.83 -4.17
N LYS A 122 -17.31 -3.01 -5.03
CA LYS A 122 -17.94 -3.44 -6.30
C LYS A 122 -16.95 -3.53 -7.46
N ASP A 123 -15.76 -2.96 -7.32
CA ASP A 123 -14.70 -2.96 -8.34
C ASP A 123 -13.61 -3.96 -7.95
N GLU A 124 -13.54 -5.06 -8.68
CA GLU A 124 -12.56 -6.13 -8.44
C GLU A 124 -11.10 -5.65 -8.56
N ASP A 125 -10.86 -4.59 -9.33
CA ASP A 125 -9.54 -4.01 -9.57
C ASP A 125 -9.26 -2.77 -8.69
N SER A 126 -10.14 -2.47 -7.73
CA SER A 126 -9.94 -1.37 -6.77
C SER A 126 -8.68 -1.56 -5.91
N ILE A 127 -8.23 -0.47 -5.27
CA ILE A 127 -7.16 -0.53 -4.26
C ILE A 127 -7.59 -1.45 -3.10
N LEU A 128 -8.83 -1.30 -2.62
CA LEU A 128 -9.38 -2.09 -1.53
C LEU A 128 -9.32 -3.59 -1.81
N ASN A 129 -9.84 -4.01 -2.97
CA ASN A 129 -9.86 -5.42 -3.33
C ASN A 129 -8.47 -5.96 -3.67
N THR A 130 -7.58 -5.13 -4.19
CA THR A 130 -6.16 -5.49 -4.38
C THR A 130 -5.48 -5.76 -3.03
N ILE A 131 -5.65 -4.86 -2.06
CA ILE A 131 -5.08 -5.02 -0.71
C ILE A 131 -5.69 -6.25 -0.02
N ARG A 132 -7.00 -6.46 -0.10
CA ARG A 132 -7.65 -7.67 0.43
C ARG A 132 -7.06 -8.96 -0.15
N LYS A 133 -6.83 -9.00 -1.47
CA LYS A 133 -6.23 -10.15 -2.16
C LYS A 133 -4.80 -10.43 -1.66
N VAL A 134 -3.95 -9.40 -1.55
CA VAL A 134 -2.57 -9.60 -1.09
C VAL A 134 -2.48 -9.95 0.40
N ILE A 135 -3.34 -9.37 1.24
CA ILE A 135 -3.44 -9.73 2.67
C ILE A 135 -3.86 -11.20 2.79
N LYS A 136 -4.90 -11.62 2.07
CA LYS A 136 -5.35 -13.01 2.05
C LYS A 136 -4.21 -13.95 1.63
N LEU A 137 -3.53 -13.65 0.52
CA LEU A 137 -2.39 -14.43 0.04
C LEU A 137 -1.30 -14.56 1.12
N ARG A 138 -0.98 -13.46 1.81
CA ARG A 138 -0.01 -13.45 2.90
C ARG A 138 -0.45 -14.31 4.09
N HIS A 139 -1.71 -14.23 4.50
CA HIS A 139 -2.21 -14.97 5.67
C HIS A 139 -2.34 -16.47 5.41
N GLU A 140 -2.68 -16.86 4.19
CA GLU A 140 -2.84 -18.27 3.80
C GLU A 140 -1.50 -18.99 3.53
N ASN A 141 -0.36 -18.27 3.53
CA ASN A 141 0.94 -18.83 3.21
C ASN A 141 2.02 -18.40 4.22
N GLU A 142 2.53 -19.36 4.96
CA GLU A 142 3.58 -19.14 5.96
C GLU A 142 4.83 -18.48 5.37
N ASP A 143 5.23 -18.88 4.16
CA ASP A 143 6.36 -18.29 3.44
C ASP A 143 6.26 -16.76 3.29
N LEU A 144 5.04 -16.21 3.22
CA LEU A 144 4.79 -14.78 3.03
C LEU A 144 4.60 -14.01 4.35
N GLN A 145 4.59 -14.68 5.50
CA GLN A 145 4.40 -14.05 6.80
C GLN A 145 5.66 -13.30 7.27
N SER A 146 5.58 -12.69 8.44
CA SER A 146 6.56 -11.70 8.92
C SER A 146 7.99 -12.20 9.02
N ASP A 147 8.17 -13.47 9.34
CA ASP A 147 9.45 -14.17 9.56
C ASP A 147 9.83 -15.15 8.44
N GLY A 148 9.01 -15.25 7.40
CA GLY A 148 9.32 -16.07 6.22
C GLY A 148 10.62 -15.63 5.54
N ASP A 149 11.31 -16.58 4.92
CA ASP A 149 12.60 -16.33 4.28
C ASP A 149 12.53 -15.25 3.18
N PHE A 150 13.65 -14.59 2.95
CA PHE A 150 13.80 -13.58 1.92
C PHE A 150 15.12 -13.77 1.19
N GLU A 151 15.03 -13.93 -0.14
CA GLU A 151 16.19 -14.10 -1.02
C GLU A 151 16.07 -13.15 -2.21
N VAL A 152 17.08 -12.32 -2.44
CA VAL A 152 17.17 -11.49 -3.64
C VAL A 152 17.63 -12.35 -4.82
N VAL A 153 16.81 -12.43 -5.85
CA VAL A 153 17.11 -13.17 -7.09
C VAL A 153 17.73 -12.27 -8.15
N TYR A 154 17.16 -11.06 -8.31
CA TYR A 154 17.70 -10.07 -9.23
C TYR A 154 17.44 -8.66 -8.71
N ALA A 155 18.52 -7.92 -8.53
CA ALA A 155 18.49 -6.51 -8.17
C ALA A 155 19.72 -5.81 -8.75
N GLU A 156 19.52 -5.04 -9.79
CA GLU A 156 20.58 -4.25 -10.42
C GLU A 156 20.15 -2.77 -10.41
N SER A 157 21.04 -1.89 -9.99
CA SER A 157 20.74 -0.46 -9.86
C SER A 157 20.27 0.14 -11.18
N GLY A 158 19.09 0.78 -11.15
CA GLY A 158 18.47 1.40 -12.32
C GLY A 158 17.87 0.42 -13.33
N LYS A 159 17.84 -0.89 -13.03
CA LYS A 159 17.20 -1.91 -13.88
C LYS A 159 16.04 -2.60 -13.17
N TYR A 160 15.09 -3.09 -13.96
CA TYR A 160 13.89 -3.76 -13.51
C TYR A 160 13.63 -5.03 -14.35
N PRO A 161 12.82 -5.99 -13.86
CA PRO A 161 12.13 -5.96 -12.57
C PRO A 161 13.08 -6.22 -11.40
N PHE A 162 12.72 -5.76 -10.19
CA PHE A 162 13.28 -6.28 -8.96
C PHE A 162 12.64 -7.63 -8.67
N ILE A 163 13.45 -8.68 -8.44
CA ILE A 163 12.94 -10.04 -8.23
C ILE A 163 13.49 -10.60 -6.92
N PHE A 164 12.59 -11.11 -6.09
CA PHE A 164 12.94 -11.77 -4.84
C PHE A 164 12.06 -13.00 -4.59
N LYS A 165 12.52 -13.88 -3.73
CA LYS A 165 11.79 -15.05 -3.25
C LYS A 165 11.36 -14.91 -1.82
N ARG A 166 10.21 -15.50 -1.52
CA ARG A 166 9.66 -15.78 -0.21
C ARG A 166 9.26 -17.26 -0.21
N GLY A 167 10.15 -18.14 0.33
CA GLY A 167 9.97 -19.58 0.22
C GLY A 167 9.70 -20.04 -1.22
N LYS A 168 8.55 -20.63 -1.47
CA LYS A 168 8.13 -21.09 -2.82
C LYS A 168 7.65 -19.96 -3.75
N PHE A 169 7.41 -18.76 -3.25
CA PHE A 169 6.91 -17.65 -4.07
C PHE A 169 8.05 -16.87 -4.71
N VAL A 170 7.87 -16.53 -5.98
CA VAL A 170 8.72 -15.58 -6.71
C VAL A 170 7.92 -14.31 -6.93
N ILE A 171 8.45 -13.19 -6.49
CA ILE A 171 7.83 -11.88 -6.62
C ILE A 171 8.68 -11.03 -7.56
N ALA A 172 8.08 -10.55 -8.65
CA ALA A 172 8.72 -9.63 -9.59
C ALA A 172 8.00 -8.26 -9.54
N VAL A 173 8.76 -7.20 -9.31
CA VAL A 173 8.25 -5.83 -9.15
C VAL A 173 8.83 -4.95 -10.24
N ASN A 174 7.97 -4.43 -11.11
CA ASN A 174 8.32 -3.47 -12.15
C ASN A 174 7.56 -2.16 -11.91
N PRO A 175 8.19 -1.12 -11.33
CA PRO A 175 7.54 0.17 -11.09
C PRO A 175 7.55 1.10 -12.32
N THR A 176 8.03 0.63 -13.47
CA THR A 176 8.09 1.43 -14.69
C THR A 176 6.82 1.25 -15.54
N ASP A 177 6.58 2.19 -16.44
CA ASP A 177 5.51 2.15 -17.45
C ASP A 177 5.84 1.26 -18.66
N LYS A 178 7.03 0.64 -18.66
CA LYS A 178 7.53 -0.17 -19.78
C LYS A 178 7.57 -1.64 -19.40
N GLU A 179 7.30 -2.49 -20.37
CA GLU A 179 7.56 -3.93 -20.24
C GLU A 179 9.04 -4.18 -19.96
N GLN A 180 9.31 -5.04 -18.99
CA GLN A 180 10.67 -5.43 -18.61
C GLN A 180 10.77 -6.96 -18.67
N LYS A 181 11.83 -7.45 -19.31
CA LYS A 181 12.10 -8.89 -19.36
C LYS A 181 12.86 -9.32 -18.10
N ALA A 182 12.32 -10.33 -17.42
CA ALA A 182 13.07 -10.97 -16.34
C ALA A 182 14.35 -11.62 -16.88
N PRO A 183 15.49 -11.48 -16.19
CA PRO A 183 16.75 -12.10 -16.62
C PRO A 183 16.78 -13.62 -16.41
N CYS A 184 15.75 -14.18 -15.79
CA CYS A 184 15.64 -15.59 -15.44
C CYS A 184 14.22 -16.10 -15.73
N LYS A 185 14.12 -17.41 -15.93
CA LYS A 185 12.84 -18.11 -16.10
C LYS A 185 12.43 -18.74 -14.78
N PHE A 186 11.14 -18.71 -14.51
CA PHE A 186 10.54 -19.40 -13.38
C PHE A 186 9.42 -20.30 -13.89
N ASP A 187 9.37 -21.52 -13.36
CA ASP A 187 8.25 -22.42 -13.57
C ASP A 187 7.27 -22.24 -12.41
N GLY A 188 5.99 -22.08 -12.71
CA GLY A 188 4.98 -21.91 -11.69
C GLY A 188 3.68 -21.28 -12.22
N GLU A 189 2.69 -21.24 -11.36
CA GLU A 189 1.41 -20.60 -11.63
C GLU A 189 1.39 -19.17 -11.09
N GLN A 190 0.83 -18.24 -11.88
CA GLN A 190 0.62 -16.88 -11.45
C GLN A 190 -0.58 -16.80 -10.50
N VAL A 191 -0.31 -16.55 -9.22
CA VAL A 191 -1.35 -16.48 -8.17
C VAL A 191 -1.84 -15.05 -7.90
N PHE A 192 -1.04 -14.04 -8.28
CA PHE A 192 -1.38 -12.62 -8.08
C PHE A 192 -0.68 -11.75 -9.11
N ALA A 193 -1.36 -10.70 -9.59
CA ALA A 193 -0.75 -9.70 -10.48
C ALA A 193 -1.47 -8.36 -10.37
N ILE A 194 -0.72 -7.29 -10.66
CA ILE A 194 -1.21 -5.90 -10.78
C ILE A 194 -0.73 -5.35 -12.12
N GLY A 195 -1.56 -4.54 -12.77
CA GLY A 195 -1.27 -3.91 -14.04
C GLY A 195 -1.57 -4.80 -15.25
N LYS A 196 -1.01 -4.43 -16.40
CA LYS A 196 -1.20 -5.20 -17.62
C LYS A 196 -0.47 -6.54 -17.52
N ARG A 197 -1.19 -7.61 -17.83
CA ARG A 197 -0.61 -8.94 -18.00
C ARG A 197 -0.04 -9.02 -19.42
N SER A 198 1.22 -9.32 -19.52
CA SER A 198 1.85 -9.72 -20.80
C SER A 198 1.76 -11.21 -20.98
#